data_94834e7dd2e257f797ea8a0d69335a5c
#
_entry.id   94834e7dd2e257f797ea8a0d69335a5c
#
_cell.length_a   1.000
_cell.length_b   1.000
_cell.length_c   1.000
_cell.angle_alpha   90.00
_cell.angle_beta   90.00
_cell.angle_gamma   90.00
#
_symmetry.space_group_name_H-M   'P 1'
#
loop_
_entity.id
_entity.type
_entity.pdbx_description
1 polymer ?
#
loop_
_entity_poly.entity_id
_entity_poly.type
_entity_poly.pdbx_seq_one_letter_code
_entity_poly.pdbx_strand_id
1 'polypeptide(L)'
;EATGIYPINHGMVVRRSIVDHEPWVMLNLLTAFQKAAKIADERRSEQAAYHVEAGLISPEAAEALKKPMVIHGITANRKVLETATQYSFEQGLTPKLAKLEDIFGASTMEQ
;
A
#
# COMPACT_ATOMS: atom_id res chain seq x y z
N GLU A 1 2.01 17.12 5.50
CA GLU A 1 3.01 17.78 4.62
C GLU A 1 4.39 17.85 5.28
N ALA A 2 4.52 18.15 6.58
CA ALA A 2 5.81 18.33 7.24
C ALA A 2 6.72 17.08 7.25
N THR A 3 6.17 15.87 7.29
CA THR A 3 6.95 14.63 7.35
C THR A 3 7.02 13.89 6.01
N GLY A 4 6.12 14.20 5.08
CA GLY A 4 5.94 13.44 3.84
C GLY A 4 5.47 12.02 4.05
N ILE A 5 4.88 11.72 5.23
CA ILE A 5 4.37 10.39 5.59
C ILE A 5 2.86 10.40 5.44
N TYR A 6 2.34 9.45 4.66
CA TYR A 6 0.93 9.10 4.64
C TYR A 6 0.78 7.72 5.30
N PRO A 7 0.06 7.61 6.43
CA PRO A 7 0.02 6.39 7.22
C PRO A 7 -0.65 5.25 6.45
N ILE A 8 -0.04 4.07 6.52
CA ILE A 8 -0.60 2.83 5.99
C ILE A 8 -1.54 2.25 7.05
N ASN A 9 -2.80 2.03 6.68
CA ASN A 9 -3.82 1.52 7.60
C ASN A 9 -3.96 -0.01 7.55
N HIS A 10 -3.59 -0.64 6.44
CA HIS A 10 -3.84 -2.07 6.21
C HIS A 10 -2.61 -2.76 5.63
N GLY A 11 -2.40 -3.99 6.07
CA GLY A 11 -1.41 -4.90 5.49
C GLY A 11 -2.04 -6.26 5.20
N MET A 12 -1.55 -6.94 4.15
CA MET A 12 -1.91 -8.31 3.86
C MET A 12 -1.00 -9.26 4.65
N VAL A 13 -1.59 -10.18 5.41
CA VAL A 13 -0.87 -11.22 6.15
C VAL A 13 -1.09 -12.58 5.52
N VAL A 14 -0.01 -13.33 5.39
CA VAL A 14 -0.02 -14.71 4.89
C VAL A 14 0.52 -15.64 5.98
N ARG A 15 -0.10 -16.80 6.17
CA ARG A 15 0.37 -17.79 7.15
C ARG A 15 1.79 -18.22 6.82
N ARG A 16 2.66 -18.32 7.84
CA ARG A 16 4.04 -18.76 7.68
C ARG A 16 4.14 -20.10 6.95
N SER A 17 3.27 -21.07 7.27
CA SER A 17 3.26 -22.37 6.59
C SER A 17 3.03 -22.27 5.07
N ILE A 18 2.24 -21.30 4.60
CA ILE A 18 2.06 -21.07 3.16
C ILE A 18 3.33 -20.47 2.57
N VAL A 19 3.93 -19.49 3.24
CA VAL A 19 5.18 -18.86 2.77
C VAL A 19 6.30 -19.88 2.64
N ASP A 20 6.42 -20.80 3.60
CA ASP A 20 7.48 -21.80 3.66
C ASP A 20 7.32 -22.91 2.60
N HIS A 21 6.08 -23.32 2.29
CA HIS A 21 5.81 -24.41 1.34
C HIS A 21 5.49 -23.91 -0.08
N GLU A 22 4.90 -22.72 -0.20
CA GLU A 22 4.42 -22.14 -1.46
C GLU A 22 4.86 -20.67 -1.61
N PRO A 23 6.17 -20.40 -1.65
CA PRO A 23 6.70 -19.02 -1.61
C PRO A 23 6.22 -18.15 -2.79
N TRP A 24 5.85 -18.74 -3.91
CA TRP A 24 5.29 -18.04 -5.09
C TRP A 24 3.95 -17.35 -4.81
N VAL A 25 3.22 -17.79 -3.79
CA VAL A 25 1.91 -17.22 -3.41
C VAL A 25 2.06 -15.74 -3.05
N MET A 26 3.16 -15.35 -2.42
CA MET A 26 3.39 -13.96 -2.01
C MET A 26 3.39 -13.00 -3.20
N LEU A 27 4.16 -13.31 -4.26
CA LEU A 27 4.22 -12.48 -5.46
C LEU A 27 2.91 -12.50 -6.24
N ASN A 28 2.25 -13.64 -6.31
CA ASN A 28 0.97 -13.73 -7.00
C ASN A 28 -0.13 -12.91 -6.30
N LEU A 29 -0.17 -12.93 -4.98
CA LEU A 29 -1.08 -12.07 -4.21
C LEU A 29 -0.77 -10.59 -4.44
N LEU A 30 0.49 -10.19 -4.33
CA LEU A 30 0.89 -8.80 -4.59
C LEU A 30 0.47 -8.37 -6.00
N THR A 31 0.77 -9.18 -7.02
CA THR A 31 0.38 -8.92 -8.40
C THR A 31 -1.14 -8.81 -8.56
N ALA A 32 -1.91 -9.68 -7.89
CA ALA A 32 -3.37 -9.64 -7.95
C ALA A 32 -3.91 -8.33 -7.35
N PHE A 33 -3.38 -7.89 -6.20
CA PHE A 33 -3.77 -6.61 -5.59
C PHE A 33 -3.37 -5.40 -6.42
N GLN A 34 -2.18 -5.40 -7.02
CA GLN A 34 -1.75 -4.34 -7.94
C GLN A 34 -2.67 -4.23 -9.16
N LYS A 35 -3.05 -5.37 -9.77
CA LYS A 35 -4.02 -5.40 -10.88
C LYS A 35 -5.39 -4.90 -10.46
N ALA A 36 -5.88 -5.33 -9.30
CA ALA A 36 -7.17 -4.86 -8.76
C ALA A 36 -7.17 -3.35 -8.50
N ALA A 37 -6.09 -2.81 -7.91
CA ALA A 37 -5.93 -1.38 -7.69
C ALA A 37 -5.95 -0.60 -9.01
N LYS A 38 -5.24 -1.09 -10.04
CA LYS A 38 -5.24 -0.46 -11.37
C LYS A 38 -6.65 -0.39 -11.96
N ILE A 39 -7.41 -1.48 -11.92
CA ILE A 39 -8.81 -1.50 -12.40
C ILE A 39 -9.68 -0.51 -11.61
N ALA A 40 -9.50 -0.45 -10.29
CA ALA A 40 -10.24 0.49 -9.45
C ALA A 40 -9.90 1.95 -9.76
N ASP A 41 -8.63 2.26 -10.01
CA ASP A 41 -8.18 3.61 -10.38
C ASP A 41 -8.72 4.05 -11.75
N GLU A 42 -8.73 3.14 -12.73
CA GLU A 42 -9.30 3.38 -14.05
C GLU A 42 -10.80 3.71 -13.94
N ARG A 43 -11.57 2.88 -13.25
CA ARG A 43 -13.02 3.11 -13.02
C ARG A 43 -13.29 4.41 -12.27
N ARG A 44 -12.48 4.75 -11.27
CA ARG A 44 -12.62 6.01 -10.52
C ARG A 44 -12.39 7.22 -11.42
N SER A 45 -11.41 7.14 -12.33
CA SER A 45 -11.15 8.22 -13.29
C SER A 45 -12.33 8.44 -14.26
N GLU A 46 -12.94 7.36 -14.75
CA GLU A 46 -14.15 7.42 -15.59
C GLU A 46 -15.33 8.04 -14.84
N GLN A 47 -15.57 7.60 -13.59
CA GLN A 47 -16.63 8.17 -12.74
C GLN A 47 -16.38 9.64 -12.39
N ALA A 48 -15.13 10.03 -12.16
CA ALA A 48 -14.79 11.43 -11.91
C ALA A 48 -15.17 12.34 -13.10
N ALA A 49 -14.92 11.90 -14.33
CA ALA A 49 -15.33 12.66 -15.53
C ALA A 49 -16.86 12.88 -15.58
N TYR A 50 -17.64 11.83 -15.33
CA TYR A 50 -19.09 11.94 -15.24
C TYR A 50 -19.55 12.94 -14.17
N HIS A 51 -18.93 12.93 -12.99
CA HIS A 51 -19.29 13.85 -11.91
C HIS A 51 -18.93 15.31 -12.22
N VAL A 52 -17.87 15.54 -12.99
CA VAL A 52 -17.54 16.90 -13.50
C VAL A 52 -18.63 17.38 -14.48
N GLU A 53 -19.03 16.55 -15.45
CA GLU A 53 -20.08 16.87 -16.41
C GLU A 53 -21.41 17.15 -15.71
N ALA A 54 -21.72 16.42 -14.65
CA ALA A 54 -22.91 16.62 -13.84
C ALA A 54 -22.82 17.82 -12.88
N GLY A 55 -21.69 18.53 -12.81
CA GLY A 55 -21.47 19.66 -11.92
C GLY A 55 -21.36 19.30 -10.43
N LEU A 56 -21.08 18.02 -10.11
CA LEU A 56 -21.01 17.53 -8.72
C LEU A 56 -19.64 17.73 -8.10
N ILE A 57 -18.57 17.75 -8.88
CA ILE A 57 -17.21 18.03 -8.45
C ILE A 57 -16.52 19.01 -9.41
N SER A 58 -15.51 19.73 -8.92
CA SER A 58 -14.72 20.61 -9.78
C SER A 58 -13.72 19.81 -10.65
N PRO A 59 -13.26 20.37 -11.79
CA PRO A 59 -12.19 19.77 -12.59
C PRO A 59 -10.90 19.50 -11.79
N GLU A 60 -10.54 20.41 -10.87
CA GLU A 60 -9.37 20.25 -10.01
C GLU A 60 -9.51 19.06 -9.04
N ALA A 61 -10.72 18.85 -8.50
CA ALA A 61 -11.00 17.69 -7.65
C ALA A 61 -10.93 16.40 -8.47
N ALA A 62 -11.40 16.39 -9.71
CA ALA A 62 -11.29 15.25 -10.61
C ALA A 62 -9.83 14.90 -10.93
N GLU A 63 -8.97 15.90 -11.15
CA GLU A 63 -7.52 15.67 -11.33
C GLU A 63 -6.87 15.03 -10.10
N ALA A 64 -7.27 15.43 -8.89
CA ALA A 64 -6.80 14.80 -7.66
C ALA A 64 -7.20 13.31 -7.57
N LEU A 65 -8.36 12.94 -8.08
CA LEU A 65 -8.86 11.56 -8.12
C LEU A 65 -8.15 10.65 -9.13
N LYS A 66 -7.39 11.19 -10.08
CA LYS A 66 -6.58 10.41 -11.02
C LYS A 66 -5.32 9.82 -10.38
N LYS A 67 -4.89 10.35 -9.23
CA LYS A 67 -3.75 9.81 -8.51
C LYS A 67 -4.09 8.44 -7.91
N PRO A 68 -3.15 7.46 -7.93
CA PRO A 68 -3.36 6.18 -7.26
C PRO A 68 -3.75 6.36 -5.80
N MET A 69 -4.84 5.70 -5.38
CA MET A 69 -5.29 5.74 -3.97
C MET A 69 -4.44 4.86 -3.06
N VAL A 70 -3.96 3.74 -3.60
CA VAL A 70 -3.19 2.74 -2.86
C VAL A 70 -1.91 2.47 -3.63
N ILE A 71 -0.79 2.66 -2.94
CA ILE A 71 0.53 2.32 -3.48
C ILE A 71 0.97 1.04 -2.79
N HIS A 72 1.05 -0.04 -3.56
CA HIS A 72 1.53 -1.33 -3.07
C HIS A 72 3.05 -1.43 -3.22
N GLY A 73 3.64 -2.27 -2.37
CA GLY A 73 5.06 -2.60 -2.41
C GLY A 73 5.87 -1.93 -1.30
N ILE A 74 6.96 -2.59 -0.94
CA ILE A 74 7.83 -2.17 0.16
C ILE A 74 8.72 -1.01 -0.27
N THR A 75 9.25 -1.06 -1.48
CA THR A 75 10.16 -0.03 -2.00
C THR A 75 9.53 1.36 -1.96
N ALA A 76 8.32 1.49 -2.48
CA ALA A 76 7.60 2.76 -2.51
C ALA A 76 7.17 3.25 -1.12
N ASN A 77 6.99 2.34 -0.16
CA ASN A 77 6.50 2.62 1.19
C ASN A 77 7.57 2.49 2.27
N ARG A 78 8.84 2.27 1.92
CA ARG A 78 9.93 1.97 2.88
C ARG A 78 10.00 2.95 4.03
N LYS A 79 10.02 4.25 3.74
CA LYS A 79 10.09 5.31 4.76
C LYS A 79 8.93 5.22 5.76
N VAL A 80 7.72 4.97 5.28
CA VAL A 80 6.52 4.86 6.12
C VAL A 80 6.59 3.62 6.99
N LEU A 81 7.00 2.48 6.43
CA LEU A 81 7.14 1.20 7.13
C LEU A 81 8.23 1.26 8.21
N GLU A 82 9.40 1.80 7.90
CA GLU A 82 10.49 2.00 8.87
C GLU A 82 10.08 2.96 9.99
N THR A 83 9.35 4.03 9.68
CA THR A 83 8.81 4.94 10.69
C THR A 83 7.78 4.23 11.59
N ALA A 84 6.93 3.38 11.03
CA ALA A 84 5.94 2.62 11.79
C ALA A 84 6.61 1.60 12.74
N THR A 85 7.66 0.91 12.31
CA THR A 85 8.42 -0.01 13.18
C THR A 85 9.14 0.75 14.29
N GLN A 86 9.71 1.92 13.98
CA GLN A 86 10.37 2.79 14.98
C GLN A 86 9.37 3.24 16.04
N TYR A 87 8.21 3.78 15.64
CA TYR A 87 7.19 4.23 16.59
C TYR A 87 6.62 3.07 17.42
N SER A 88 6.43 1.90 16.83
CA SER A 88 5.99 0.72 17.58
C SER A 88 6.97 0.33 18.67
N PHE A 89 8.27 0.43 18.39
CA PHE A 89 9.32 0.18 19.38
C PHE A 89 9.37 1.27 20.45
N GLU A 90 9.37 2.54 20.07
CA GLU A 90 9.42 3.68 21.00
C GLU A 90 8.22 3.71 21.97
N GLN A 91 7.05 3.28 21.49
CA GLN A 91 5.83 3.18 22.29
C GLN A 91 5.74 1.90 23.13
N GLY A 92 6.75 1.02 23.05
CA GLY A 92 6.79 -0.23 23.81
C GLY A 92 5.82 -1.32 23.32
N LEU A 93 5.30 -1.18 22.08
CA LEU A 93 4.40 -2.17 21.47
C LEU A 93 5.17 -3.41 21.01
N THR A 94 6.46 -3.26 20.70
CA THR A 94 7.35 -4.37 20.36
C THR A 94 8.56 -4.39 21.30
N PRO A 95 9.07 -5.58 21.69
CA PRO A 95 10.21 -5.69 22.61
C PRO A 95 11.55 -5.30 21.97
N LYS A 96 11.60 -5.21 20.64
CA LYS A 96 12.76 -4.80 19.86
C LYS A 96 12.33 -4.06 18.61
N LEU A 97 13.22 -3.26 18.05
CA LEU A 97 13.02 -2.65 16.73
C LEU A 97 12.99 -3.77 15.66
N ALA A 98 11.86 -3.92 15.01
CA ALA A 98 11.68 -4.90 13.95
C ALA A 98 12.30 -4.39 12.63
N LYS A 99 13.01 -5.27 11.93
CA LYS A 99 13.51 -4.99 10.57
C LYS A 99 12.43 -5.39 9.56
N LEU A 100 12.38 -4.69 8.43
CA LEU A 100 11.40 -5.01 7.38
C LEU A 100 11.59 -6.43 6.83
N GLU A 101 12.83 -6.90 6.75
CA GLU A 101 13.20 -8.25 6.32
C GLU A 101 12.66 -9.35 7.26
N ASP A 102 12.41 -9.03 8.54
CA ASP A 102 11.82 -9.96 9.51
C ASP A 102 10.27 -10.01 9.39
N ILE A 103 9.66 -8.95 8.82
CA ILE A 103 8.21 -8.79 8.72
C ILE A 103 7.68 -9.26 7.37
N PHE A 104 8.38 -8.90 6.30
CA PHE A 104 7.93 -9.13 4.93
C PHE A 104 8.63 -10.33 4.29
N GLY A 105 7.93 -11.00 3.39
CA GLY A 105 8.50 -12.12 2.65
C GLY A 105 9.63 -11.66 1.71
N ALA A 106 10.73 -12.41 1.67
CA ALA A 106 11.92 -12.05 0.90
C ALA A 106 11.62 -11.75 -0.57
N SER A 107 10.70 -12.50 -1.20
CA SER A 107 10.30 -12.31 -2.60
C SER A 107 9.58 -10.99 -2.88
N THR A 108 9.10 -10.28 -1.84
CA THR A 108 8.37 -9.00 -1.98
C THR A 108 9.20 -7.78 -1.58
N MET A 109 10.45 -7.97 -1.13
CA MET A 109 11.27 -6.88 -0.59
C MET A 109 11.66 -5.81 -1.62
N GLU A 110 11.79 -6.19 -2.89
CA GLU A 110 12.21 -5.30 -3.99
C GLU A 110 11.02 -4.77 -4.82
N GLN A 111 9.81 -4.98 -4.36
CA GLN A 111 8.59 -4.58 -5.06
C GLN A 111 8.07 -3.23 -4.59
#